data_660c35f08980cbf0912b8b36b8b6650c
#
_entry.id   660c35f08980cbf0912b8b36b8b6650c
#
_cell.length_a   1.000
_cell.length_b   1.000
_cell.length_c   1.000
_cell.angle_alpha   90.00
_cell.angle_beta   90.00
_cell.angle_gamma   90.00
#
_symmetry.space_group_name_H-M   'P 1'
#
loop_
_entity.id
_entity.type
_entity.pdbx_description
1 polymer ?
#
loop_
_entity_poly.entity_id
_entity_poly.type
_entity_poly.pdbx_seq_one_letter_code
_entity_poly.pdbx_strand_id
1 'polypeptide(L)'
;LLLGCVQRCFDPSVSTATVKVLQANGFEVVIPADQGCCGAVSHHQGELELTRQLATDLVRSMNAVEGDLDAVLVAASGCGHTMKAYGELLNGKAAFRAPVLDVQEFLADRGLLESFRAQLQPLPGVVAMHDACHMIHGQGIQAQPRQLLRAIPDVQLREATEAGVCCGSAGIYNLVQPEEAAELGRIKADDLSSTGAELVASANIGCTL
;
A
#
# COMPACT_ATOMS: atom_id res chain seq x y z
N LEU A 1 -9.93 -5.77 5.72
CA LEU A 1 -9.20 -4.86 4.81
C LEU A 1 -9.43 -3.41 5.20
N LEU A 2 -8.35 -2.60 5.30
CA LEU A 2 -8.43 -1.15 5.38
C LEU A 2 -8.62 -0.54 3.99
N LEU A 3 -9.65 0.28 3.82
CA LEU A 3 -9.89 1.00 2.55
C LEU A 3 -9.00 2.25 2.39
N GLY A 4 -8.56 2.83 3.51
CA GLY A 4 -7.78 4.08 3.52
C GLY A 4 -8.62 5.32 3.18
N CYS A 5 -8.42 6.41 3.91
CA CYS A 5 -9.26 7.61 3.74
C CYS A 5 -9.03 8.30 2.38
N VAL A 6 -7.77 8.39 1.93
CA VAL A 6 -7.41 8.97 0.63
C VAL A 6 -7.74 7.99 -0.50
N GLN A 7 -7.36 6.72 -0.36
CA GLN A 7 -7.56 5.69 -1.37
C GLN A 7 -9.03 5.55 -1.78
N ARG A 8 -9.96 5.48 -0.82
CA ARG A 8 -11.39 5.33 -1.12
C ARG A 8 -12.02 6.55 -1.79
N CYS A 9 -11.42 7.74 -1.65
CA CYS A 9 -11.92 8.97 -2.25
C CYS A 9 -11.39 9.19 -3.66
N PHE A 10 -10.10 8.92 -3.89
CA PHE A 10 -9.44 9.25 -5.14
C PHE A 10 -9.31 8.08 -6.11
N ASP A 11 -9.12 6.87 -5.58
CA ASP A 11 -9.07 5.66 -6.41
C ASP A 11 -9.67 4.44 -5.67
N PRO A 12 -10.99 4.34 -5.58
CA PRO A 12 -11.67 3.20 -4.96
C PRO A 12 -11.50 1.89 -5.76
N SER A 13 -11.04 1.97 -7.01
CA SER A 13 -10.83 0.81 -7.88
C SER A 13 -9.78 -0.14 -7.32
N VAL A 14 -8.74 0.39 -6.68
CA VAL A 14 -7.69 -0.41 -6.00
C VAL A 14 -8.29 -1.29 -4.90
N SER A 15 -9.18 -0.74 -4.06
CA SER A 15 -9.84 -1.53 -3.03
C SER A 15 -10.72 -2.63 -3.62
N THR A 16 -11.45 -2.30 -4.68
CA THR A 16 -12.30 -3.26 -5.40
C THR A 16 -11.47 -4.38 -6.03
N ALA A 17 -10.36 -4.05 -6.67
CA ALA A 17 -9.43 -5.01 -7.25
C ALA A 17 -8.79 -5.89 -6.17
N THR A 18 -8.38 -5.30 -5.06
CA THR A 18 -7.83 -6.02 -3.90
C THR A 18 -8.79 -7.08 -3.39
N VAL A 19 -10.06 -6.72 -3.18
CA VAL A 19 -11.09 -7.67 -2.73
C VAL A 19 -11.23 -8.82 -3.73
N LYS A 20 -11.33 -8.51 -5.03
CA LYS A 20 -11.46 -9.54 -6.08
C LYS A 20 -10.27 -10.49 -6.11
N VAL A 21 -9.05 -9.98 -6.02
CA VAL A 21 -7.85 -10.83 -6.03
C VAL A 21 -7.79 -11.71 -4.79
N LEU A 22 -8.08 -11.17 -3.61
CA LEU A 22 -8.10 -11.95 -2.37
C LEU A 22 -9.16 -13.06 -2.43
N GLN A 23 -10.39 -12.74 -2.84
CA GLN A 23 -11.47 -13.72 -2.96
C GLN A 23 -11.15 -14.80 -4.00
N ALA A 24 -10.56 -14.43 -5.14
CA ALA A 24 -10.13 -15.38 -6.16
C ALA A 24 -8.99 -16.31 -5.68
N ASN A 25 -8.26 -15.90 -4.66
CA ASN A 25 -7.27 -16.71 -3.97
C ASN A 25 -7.82 -17.42 -2.70
N GLY A 26 -9.14 -17.46 -2.54
CA GLY A 26 -9.81 -18.26 -1.51
C GLY A 26 -9.92 -17.60 -0.15
N PHE A 27 -9.62 -16.30 -0.04
CA PHE A 27 -9.74 -15.56 1.22
C PHE A 27 -11.12 -14.91 1.36
N GLU A 28 -11.68 -14.95 2.55
CA GLU A 28 -12.80 -14.12 2.95
C GLU A 28 -12.31 -12.72 3.30
N VAL A 29 -12.94 -11.68 2.77
CA VAL A 29 -12.54 -10.30 3.00
C VAL A 29 -13.60 -9.56 3.79
N VAL A 30 -13.25 -9.16 5.02
CA VAL A 30 -14.12 -8.35 5.88
C VAL A 30 -13.67 -6.89 5.81
N ILE A 31 -14.64 -5.99 5.65
CA ILE A 31 -14.45 -4.54 5.61
C ILE A 31 -15.33 -3.92 6.70
N PRO A 32 -14.79 -3.57 7.88
CA PRO A 32 -15.56 -2.89 8.91
C PRO A 32 -16.17 -1.59 8.40
N ALA A 33 -17.45 -1.38 8.63
CA ALA A 33 -18.16 -0.19 8.14
C ALA A 33 -17.74 1.11 8.85
N ASP A 34 -17.31 0.98 10.11
CA ASP A 34 -16.91 2.08 11.01
C ASP A 34 -15.41 2.34 11.00
N GLN A 35 -14.64 1.72 10.09
CA GLN A 35 -13.20 1.97 9.98
C GLN A 35 -12.91 3.44 9.71
N GLY A 36 -12.01 4.00 10.48
CA GLY A 36 -11.55 5.37 10.35
C GLY A 36 -10.30 5.53 9.48
N CYS A 37 -9.54 6.58 9.79
CA CYS A 37 -8.24 6.86 9.18
C CYS A 37 -7.12 6.18 9.98
N CYS A 38 -6.06 5.72 9.30
CA CYS A 38 -4.87 5.16 9.95
C CYS A 38 -4.01 6.21 10.68
N GLY A 39 -4.29 7.51 10.50
CA GLY A 39 -3.51 8.57 11.12
C GLY A 39 -2.13 8.85 10.50
N ALA A 40 -1.77 8.22 9.37
CA ALA A 40 -0.44 8.39 8.77
C ALA A 40 -0.13 9.86 8.42
N VAL A 41 -1.09 10.58 7.84
CA VAL A 41 -0.89 11.99 7.47
C VAL A 41 -0.67 12.86 8.71
N SER A 42 -1.49 12.72 9.74
CA SER A 42 -1.33 13.45 11.01
C SER A 42 -0.01 13.10 11.71
N HIS A 43 0.39 11.82 11.66
CA HIS A 43 1.69 11.38 12.18
C HIS A 43 2.86 12.09 11.52
N HIS A 44 2.85 12.17 10.18
CA HIS A 44 3.91 12.85 9.42
C HIS A 44 3.93 14.37 9.61
N GLN A 45 2.84 14.95 10.10
CA GLN A 45 2.78 16.37 10.47
C GLN A 45 3.13 16.65 11.94
N GLY A 46 3.46 15.60 12.71
CA GLY A 46 3.78 15.75 14.14
C GLY A 46 2.55 15.86 15.06
N GLU A 47 1.34 15.71 14.53
CA GLU A 47 0.07 15.77 15.28
C GLU A 47 -0.17 14.46 16.05
N LEU A 48 0.68 14.20 17.05
CA LEU A 48 0.75 12.91 17.74
C LEU A 48 -0.54 12.54 18.49
N GLU A 49 -1.20 13.50 19.13
CA GLU A 49 -2.43 13.23 19.88
C GLU A 49 -3.57 12.81 18.95
N LEU A 50 -3.77 13.55 17.86
CA LEU A 50 -4.72 13.18 16.82
C LEU A 50 -4.38 11.80 16.22
N THR A 51 -3.11 11.55 15.97
CA THR A 51 -2.65 10.27 15.43
C THR A 51 -2.97 9.12 16.37
N ARG A 52 -2.71 9.26 17.68
CA ARG A 52 -3.02 8.24 18.68
C ARG A 52 -4.52 7.98 18.83
N GLN A 53 -5.33 9.03 18.74
CA GLN A 53 -6.79 8.89 18.77
C GLN A 53 -7.26 8.07 17.55
N LEU A 54 -6.86 8.47 16.32
CA LEU A 54 -7.22 7.78 15.09
C LEU A 54 -6.74 6.31 15.10
N ALA A 55 -5.52 6.07 15.54
CA ALA A 55 -4.96 4.73 15.65
C ALA A 55 -5.75 3.85 16.64
N THR A 56 -6.11 4.40 17.81
CA THR A 56 -6.89 3.68 18.82
C THR A 56 -8.28 3.33 18.30
N ASP A 57 -8.94 4.26 17.62
CA ASP A 57 -10.26 4.06 17.05
C ASP A 57 -10.22 3.01 15.92
N LEU A 58 -9.19 3.05 15.07
CA LEU A 58 -9.00 2.04 14.04
C LEU A 58 -8.73 0.64 14.61
N VAL A 59 -7.88 0.53 15.63
CA VAL A 59 -7.64 -0.75 16.33
C VAL A 59 -8.94 -1.30 16.91
N ARG A 60 -9.76 -0.45 17.52
CA ARG A 60 -11.08 -0.84 18.07
C ARG A 60 -12.00 -1.38 16.99
N SER A 61 -12.15 -0.65 15.88
CA SER A 61 -12.98 -1.05 14.74
C SER A 61 -12.54 -2.39 14.14
N MET A 62 -11.24 -2.55 13.88
CA MET A 62 -10.71 -3.80 13.32
C MET A 62 -10.83 -4.98 14.30
N ASN A 63 -10.63 -4.75 15.58
CA ASN A 63 -10.75 -5.78 16.61
C ASN A 63 -12.20 -6.16 16.95
N ALA A 64 -13.18 -5.36 16.55
CA ALA A 64 -14.61 -5.66 16.71
C ALA A 64 -15.12 -6.69 15.67
N VAL A 65 -14.34 -6.98 14.63
CA VAL A 65 -14.68 -8.05 13.67
C VAL A 65 -14.75 -9.39 14.40
N GLU A 66 -15.82 -10.13 14.22
CA GLU A 66 -16.01 -11.44 14.82
C GLU A 66 -15.11 -12.50 14.15
N GLY A 67 -14.76 -13.52 14.90
CA GLY A 67 -13.91 -14.63 14.47
C GLY A 67 -12.41 -14.29 14.45
N ASP A 68 -11.64 -15.25 13.96
CA ASP A 68 -10.19 -15.12 13.82
C ASP A 68 -9.84 -14.47 12.48
N LEU A 69 -8.87 -13.59 12.51
CA LEU A 69 -8.34 -12.91 11.33
C LEU A 69 -6.92 -13.38 11.04
N ASP A 70 -6.64 -13.75 9.80
CA ASP A 70 -5.28 -14.04 9.34
C ASP A 70 -4.39 -12.78 9.36
N ALA A 71 -4.95 -11.64 8.93
CA ALA A 71 -4.25 -10.37 8.88
C ALA A 71 -5.20 -9.16 8.82
N VAL A 72 -4.70 -8.00 9.21
CA VAL A 72 -5.25 -6.69 8.85
C VAL A 72 -4.52 -6.20 7.60
N LEU A 73 -5.20 -6.21 6.47
CA LEU A 73 -4.58 -5.88 5.18
C LEU A 73 -4.76 -4.42 4.79
N VAL A 74 -3.75 -3.89 4.13
CA VAL A 74 -3.70 -2.51 3.64
C VAL A 74 -3.04 -2.44 2.27
N ALA A 75 -3.62 -1.65 1.34
CA ALA A 75 -3.12 -1.50 -0.03
C ALA A 75 -2.31 -0.21 -0.25
N ALA A 76 -2.30 0.69 0.73
CA ALA A 76 -1.56 1.95 0.66
C ALA A 76 -0.34 1.91 1.59
N SER A 77 0.87 1.92 1.02
CA SER A 77 2.12 1.69 1.77
C SER A 77 2.35 2.69 2.92
N GLY A 78 1.92 3.94 2.78
CA GLY A 78 2.00 4.93 3.87
C GLY A 78 1.13 4.56 5.08
N CYS A 79 -0.08 4.05 4.84
CA CYS A 79 -0.94 3.52 5.90
C CYS A 79 -0.29 2.29 6.55
N GLY A 80 0.20 1.35 5.74
CA GLY A 80 0.81 0.10 6.23
C GLY A 80 2.01 0.36 7.13
N HIS A 81 2.91 1.25 6.72
CA HIS A 81 4.07 1.63 7.52
C HIS A 81 3.64 2.18 8.90
N THR A 82 2.71 3.14 8.93
CA THR A 82 2.26 3.74 10.18
C THR A 82 1.53 2.72 11.07
N MET A 83 0.67 1.87 10.51
CA MET A 83 -0.06 0.86 11.27
C MET A 83 0.86 -0.21 11.87
N LYS A 84 1.92 -0.61 11.18
CA LYS A 84 2.93 -1.53 11.72
C LYS A 84 3.68 -0.94 12.92
N ALA A 85 3.77 0.40 13.01
CA ALA A 85 4.40 1.12 14.12
C ALA A 85 3.45 1.42 15.30
N TYR A 86 2.18 0.99 15.27
CA TYR A 86 1.22 1.31 16.35
C TYR A 86 1.64 0.79 17.73
N GLY A 87 2.37 -0.31 17.80
CA GLY A 87 2.88 -0.81 19.07
C GLY A 87 3.69 0.24 19.82
N GLU A 88 4.58 0.92 19.12
CA GLU A 88 5.40 2.02 19.65
C GLU A 88 4.56 3.29 19.82
N LEU A 89 3.83 3.70 18.80
CA LEU A 89 3.01 4.91 18.78
C LEU A 89 1.99 4.97 19.92
N LEU A 90 1.38 3.84 20.26
CA LEU A 90 0.38 3.70 21.31
C LEU A 90 0.98 3.23 22.65
N ASN A 91 2.32 3.12 22.76
CA ASN A 91 3.01 2.63 23.97
C ASN A 91 2.43 1.28 24.47
N GLY A 92 2.09 0.39 23.58
CA GLY A 92 1.49 -0.91 23.88
C GLY A 92 0.08 -0.89 24.48
N LYS A 93 -0.58 0.27 24.53
CA LYS A 93 -1.93 0.38 25.11
C LYS A 93 -3.05 -0.19 24.24
N ALA A 94 -2.82 -0.29 22.93
CA ALA A 94 -3.72 -0.93 22.00
C ALA A 94 -2.94 -1.60 20.88
N ALA A 95 -3.41 -2.75 20.40
CA ALA A 95 -2.81 -3.49 19.30
C ALA A 95 -3.90 -4.22 18.50
N PHE A 96 -3.63 -4.47 17.24
CA PHE A 96 -4.46 -5.36 16.43
C PHE A 96 -4.33 -6.80 16.93
N ARG A 97 -5.42 -7.58 16.86
CA ARG A 97 -5.42 -9.02 17.19
C ARG A 97 -4.70 -9.86 16.13
N ALA A 98 -4.57 -9.34 14.92
CA ALA A 98 -3.89 -9.98 13.80
C ALA A 98 -2.77 -9.07 13.26
N PRO A 99 -1.75 -9.64 12.59
CA PRO A 99 -0.66 -8.84 12.03
C PRO A 99 -1.16 -7.88 10.96
N VAL A 100 -0.55 -6.70 10.91
CA VAL A 100 -0.75 -5.74 9.81
C VAL A 100 0.19 -6.10 8.67
N LEU A 101 -0.35 -6.37 7.49
CA LEU A 101 0.43 -6.71 6.31
C LEU A 101 -0.02 -5.87 5.10
N ASP A 102 0.94 -5.53 4.25
CA ASP A 102 0.63 -5.04 2.91
C ASP A 102 -0.02 -6.17 2.08
N VAL A 103 -0.97 -5.83 1.23
CA VAL A 103 -1.66 -6.82 0.39
C VAL A 103 -0.68 -7.61 -0.47
N GLN A 104 0.36 -6.96 -0.98
CA GLN A 104 1.36 -7.61 -1.82
C GLN A 104 2.26 -8.53 -0.99
N GLU A 105 2.64 -8.11 0.22
CA GLU A 105 3.36 -8.95 1.20
C GLU A 105 2.54 -10.21 1.51
N PHE A 106 1.28 -10.05 1.88
CA PHE A 106 0.38 -11.15 2.21
C PHE A 106 0.22 -12.15 1.06
N LEU A 107 -0.08 -11.66 -0.15
CA LEU A 107 -0.29 -12.51 -1.32
C LEU A 107 0.99 -13.23 -1.76
N ALA A 108 2.14 -12.58 -1.67
CA ALA A 108 3.41 -13.19 -2.02
C ALA A 108 3.80 -14.30 -1.02
N ASP A 109 3.62 -14.05 0.28
CA ASP A 109 3.95 -15.00 1.34
C ASP A 109 3.02 -16.22 1.36
N ARG A 110 1.71 -16.02 1.12
CA ARG A 110 0.73 -17.12 1.03
C ARG A 110 0.81 -17.88 -0.29
N GLY A 111 1.36 -17.24 -1.33
CA GLY A 111 1.36 -17.74 -2.71
C GLY A 111 0.00 -17.61 -3.38
N LEU A 112 0.02 -17.43 -4.69
CA LEU A 112 -1.19 -17.39 -5.51
C LEU A 112 -1.68 -18.82 -5.79
N LEU A 113 -2.98 -19.06 -5.65
CA LEU A 113 -3.59 -20.33 -6.03
C LEU A 113 -3.35 -20.64 -7.52
N GLU A 114 -3.13 -21.92 -7.84
CA GLU A 114 -2.94 -22.36 -9.23
C GLU A 114 -4.18 -22.05 -10.07
N SER A 115 -5.37 -22.22 -9.52
CA SER A 115 -6.63 -21.86 -10.17
C SER A 115 -6.75 -20.37 -10.50
N PHE A 116 -6.18 -19.49 -9.66
CA PHE A 116 -6.10 -18.06 -9.94
C PHE A 116 -5.04 -17.75 -11.00
N ARG A 117 -3.84 -18.35 -10.89
CA ARG A 117 -2.76 -18.20 -11.88
C ARG A 117 -3.24 -18.57 -13.29
N ALA A 118 -3.99 -19.66 -13.41
CA ALA A 118 -4.54 -20.12 -14.68
C ALA A 118 -5.55 -19.15 -15.32
N GLN A 119 -6.11 -18.21 -14.54
CA GLN A 119 -7.05 -17.20 -15.02
C GLN A 119 -6.39 -15.86 -15.35
N LEU A 120 -5.12 -15.68 -15.02
CA LEU A 120 -4.39 -14.46 -15.34
C LEU A 120 -4.30 -14.31 -16.87
N GLN A 121 -4.71 -13.14 -17.34
CA GLN A 121 -4.63 -12.83 -18.76
C GLN A 121 -3.25 -12.28 -19.08
N PRO A 122 -2.71 -12.58 -20.27
CA PRO A 122 -1.48 -11.98 -20.73
C PRO A 122 -1.57 -10.44 -20.72
N LEU A 123 -0.53 -9.81 -20.22
CA LEU A 123 -0.33 -8.37 -20.29
C LEU A 123 1.00 -8.12 -21.04
N PRO A 124 0.99 -8.21 -22.39
CA PRO A 124 2.19 -7.96 -23.16
C PRO A 124 2.58 -6.50 -23.07
N GLY A 125 3.81 -6.23 -22.68
CA GLY A 125 4.33 -4.89 -22.57
C GLY A 125 5.34 -4.74 -21.43
N VAL A 126 5.93 -3.56 -21.39
CA VAL A 126 6.93 -3.20 -20.39
C VAL A 126 6.27 -2.49 -19.23
N VAL A 127 6.45 -3.02 -18.03
CA VAL A 127 5.96 -2.44 -16.77
C VAL A 127 7.15 -1.99 -15.93
N ALA A 128 7.18 -0.73 -15.51
CA ALA A 128 8.13 -0.26 -14.49
C ALA A 128 7.50 -0.36 -13.10
N MET A 129 8.27 -0.86 -12.13
CA MET A 129 7.86 -0.81 -10.73
C MET A 129 8.25 0.52 -10.11
N HIS A 130 7.27 1.26 -9.60
CA HIS A 130 7.49 2.40 -8.74
C HIS A 130 7.51 1.95 -7.28
N ASP A 131 8.68 1.92 -6.68
CA ASP A 131 8.86 1.62 -5.27
C ASP A 131 8.45 2.83 -4.41
N ALA A 132 7.36 2.74 -3.70
CA ALA A 132 6.98 3.77 -2.74
C ALA A 132 7.96 3.74 -1.56
N CYS A 133 8.48 4.90 -1.15
CA CYS A 133 9.48 5.01 -0.08
C CYS A 133 9.03 4.36 1.23
N HIS A 134 7.75 4.50 1.61
CA HIS A 134 7.18 3.83 2.78
C HIS A 134 7.11 2.30 2.65
N MET A 135 7.07 1.78 1.43
CA MET A 135 7.09 0.34 1.19
C MET A 135 8.49 -0.22 1.39
N ILE A 136 9.50 0.35 0.71
CA ILE A 136 10.85 -0.19 0.74
C ILE A 136 11.60 0.17 2.02
N HIS A 137 11.60 1.44 2.44
CA HIS A 137 12.35 1.89 3.61
C HIS A 137 11.61 1.66 4.92
N GLY A 138 10.28 1.78 4.90
CA GLY A 138 9.45 1.66 6.10
C GLY A 138 9.00 0.24 6.41
N GLN A 139 8.76 -0.59 5.38
CA GLN A 139 8.21 -1.93 5.56
C GLN A 139 9.14 -3.06 5.08
N GLY A 140 10.22 -2.76 4.36
CA GLY A 140 11.13 -3.76 3.79
C GLY A 140 10.50 -4.59 2.65
N ILE A 141 9.45 -4.07 2.00
CA ILE A 141 8.73 -4.75 0.93
C ILE A 141 9.28 -4.28 -0.41
N GLN A 142 9.96 -5.15 -1.12
CA GLN A 142 10.54 -4.87 -2.44
C GLN A 142 10.42 -6.07 -3.38
N ALA A 143 10.70 -7.26 -2.89
CA ALA A 143 10.65 -8.48 -3.70
C ALA A 143 9.23 -8.93 -4.03
N GLN A 144 8.30 -8.75 -3.09
CA GLN A 144 6.94 -9.24 -3.15
C GLN A 144 6.13 -8.67 -4.34
N PRO A 145 6.08 -7.34 -4.58
CA PRO A 145 5.39 -6.80 -5.76
C PRO A 145 5.97 -7.31 -7.06
N ARG A 146 7.29 -7.49 -7.13
CA ARG A 146 7.97 -8.04 -8.32
C ARG A 146 7.61 -9.50 -8.57
N GLN A 147 7.51 -10.29 -7.50
CA GLN A 147 7.06 -11.68 -7.58
C GLN A 147 5.64 -11.78 -8.13
N LEU A 148 4.73 -10.92 -7.67
CA LEU A 148 3.34 -10.89 -8.13
C LEU A 148 3.23 -10.42 -9.58
N LEU A 149 3.94 -9.37 -9.96
CA LEU A 149 3.96 -8.88 -11.34
C LEU A 149 4.50 -9.93 -12.33
N ARG A 150 5.58 -10.64 -11.96
CA ARG A 150 6.13 -11.72 -12.77
C ARG A 150 5.24 -12.94 -12.90
N ALA A 151 4.21 -13.07 -12.08
CA ALA A 151 3.20 -14.11 -12.22
C ALA A 151 2.20 -13.83 -13.36
N ILE A 152 2.11 -12.58 -13.83
CA ILE A 152 1.25 -12.19 -14.95
C ILE A 152 1.96 -12.60 -16.26
N PRO A 153 1.30 -13.40 -17.13
CA PRO A 153 1.92 -13.81 -18.39
C PRO A 153 2.32 -12.62 -19.27
N ASP A 154 3.44 -12.74 -19.96
CA ASP A 154 3.98 -11.79 -20.96
C ASP A 154 4.39 -10.40 -20.41
N VAL A 155 4.34 -10.18 -19.09
CA VAL A 155 4.85 -8.95 -18.46
C VAL A 155 6.38 -8.91 -18.56
N GLN A 156 6.91 -7.80 -19.05
CA GLN A 156 8.32 -7.47 -19.01
C GLN A 156 8.55 -6.41 -17.90
N LEU A 157 9.02 -6.85 -16.74
CA LEU A 157 9.30 -5.95 -15.63
C LEU A 157 10.65 -5.26 -15.83
N ARG A 158 10.65 -3.93 -15.70
CA ARG A 158 11.87 -3.10 -15.68
C ARG A 158 12.00 -2.34 -14.39
N GLU A 159 13.25 -2.14 -14.00
CA GLU A 159 13.60 -1.43 -12.76
C GLU A 159 14.02 -0.01 -13.09
N ALA A 160 13.52 0.94 -12.29
CA ALA A 160 14.01 2.31 -12.30
C ALA A 160 15.39 2.39 -11.61
N THR A 161 16.25 3.30 -12.06
CA THR A 161 17.61 3.44 -11.53
C THR A 161 17.61 4.03 -10.13
N GLU A 162 16.76 5.05 -9.92
CA GLU A 162 16.60 5.78 -8.65
C GLU A 162 15.36 5.29 -7.88
N ALA A 163 15.19 3.95 -7.77
CA ALA A 163 14.01 3.33 -7.18
C ALA A 163 13.68 3.86 -5.78
N GLY A 164 14.70 4.13 -4.94
CA GLY A 164 14.54 4.59 -3.57
C GLY A 164 14.21 6.08 -3.40
N VAL A 165 14.29 6.90 -4.45
CA VAL A 165 14.00 8.34 -4.38
C VAL A 165 12.51 8.58 -4.19
N CYS A 166 12.15 9.53 -3.32
CA CYS A 166 10.77 9.92 -3.05
C CYS A 166 10.11 10.55 -4.29
N CYS A 167 8.81 10.32 -4.46
CA CYS A 167 8.00 10.95 -5.50
C CYS A 167 7.57 12.41 -5.19
N GLY A 168 7.92 12.94 -4.01
CA GLY A 168 7.55 14.28 -3.57
C GLY A 168 6.23 14.37 -2.80
N SER A 169 5.37 13.35 -2.82
CA SER A 169 4.04 13.42 -2.16
C SER A 169 4.13 13.56 -0.63
N ALA A 170 4.87 12.68 0.06
CA ALA A 170 5.19 12.68 1.50
C ALA A 170 4.09 13.27 2.42
N GLY A 171 2.94 12.62 2.46
CA GLY A 171 1.78 13.08 3.22
C GLY A 171 1.13 14.31 2.60
N ILE A 172 1.39 15.50 3.11
CA ILE A 172 0.93 16.78 2.54
C ILE A 172 2.10 17.66 2.08
N TYR A 173 3.31 17.10 1.95
CA TYR A 173 4.50 17.87 1.57
C TYR A 173 4.31 18.57 0.23
N ASN A 174 3.66 17.92 -0.73
CA ASN A 174 3.31 18.48 -2.02
C ASN A 174 2.34 19.69 -1.95
N LEU A 175 1.63 19.87 -0.84
CA LEU A 175 0.75 21.02 -0.61
C LEU A 175 1.46 22.17 0.09
N VAL A 176 2.43 21.86 0.98
CA VAL A 176 3.12 22.87 1.81
C VAL A 176 4.47 23.28 1.25
N GLN A 177 5.07 22.46 0.39
CA GLN A 177 6.33 22.70 -0.32
C GLN A 177 6.18 22.29 -1.80
N PRO A 178 5.31 22.99 -2.56
CA PRO A 178 4.92 22.53 -3.89
C PRO A 178 6.06 22.57 -4.93
N GLU A 179 7.00 23.49 -4.81
CA GLU A 179 8.11 23.62 -5.75
C GLU A 179 9.11 22.47 -5.60
N GLU A 180 9.53 22.18 -4.38
CA GLU A 180 10.44 21.06 -4.06
C GLU A 180 9.78 19.70 -4.32
N ALA A 181 8.50 19.58 -4.02
CA ALA A 181 7.73 18.37 -4.31
C ALA A 181 7.62 18.11 -5.81
N ALA A 182 7.38 19.17 -6.61
CA ALA A 182 7.33 19.07 -8.07
C ALA A 182 8.68 18.64 -8.67
N GLU A 183 9.78 19.14 -8.14
CA GLU A 183 11.13 18.72 -8.60
C GLU A 183 11.40 17.24 -8.30
N LEU A 184 11.07 16.76 -7.09
CA LEU A 184 11.15 15.35 -6.74
C LEU A 184 10.26 14.49 -7.64
N GLY A 185 9.03 14.94 -7.90
CA GLY A 185 8.10 14.29 -8.81
C GLY A 185 8.64 14.19 -10.22
N ARG A 186 9.25 15.25 -10.74
CA ARG A 186 9.88 15.29 -12.06
C ARG A 186 11.04 14.29 -12.15
N ILE A 187 11.95 14.29 -11.16
CA ILE A 187 13.08 13.34 -11.11
C ILE A 187 12.55 11.90 -11.14
N LYS A 188 11.53 11.61 -10.35
CA LYS A 188 10.93 10.27 -10.30
C LYS A 188 10.22 9.90 -11.62
N ALA A 189 9.52 10.83 -12.24
CA ALA A 189 8.85 10.60 -13.51
C ALA A 189 9.85 10.38 -14.65
N ASP A 190 10.93 11.16 -14.69
CA ASP A 190 12.02 11.02 -15.66
C ASP A 190 12.71 9.66 -15.53
N ASP A 191 13.01 9.22 -14.29
CA ASP A 191 13.62 7.92 -14.01
C ASP A 191 12.72 6.75 -14.47
N LEU A 192 11.44 6.78 -14.11
CA LEU A 192 10.46 5.78 -14.55
C LEU A 192 10.30 5.78 -16.08
N SER A 193 10.25 6.96 -16.71
CA SER A 193 10.13 7.10 -18.16
C SER A 193 11.37 6.57 -18.89
N SER A 194 12.55 6.72 -18.30
CA SER A 194 13.82 6.22 -18.86
C SER A 194 13.86 4.71 -19.03
N THR A 195 13.01 3.97 -18.30
CA THR A 195 12.87 2.52 -18.45
C THR A 195 12.25 2.12 -19.78
N GLY A 196 11.59 3.04 -20.49
CA GLY A 196 10.80 2.76 -21.68
C GLY A 196 9.54 1.93 -21.39
N ALA A 197 9.06 1.95 -20.16
CA ALA A 197 7.84 1.25 -19.78
C ALA A 197 6.60 1.98 -20.29
N GLU A 198 5.59 1.21 -20.70
CA GLU A 198 4.28 1.69 -21.11
C GLU A 198 3.33 1.85 -19.92
N LEU A 199 3.61 1.10 -18.85
CA LEU A 199 2.83 1.10 -17.62
C LEU A 199 3.74 1.27 -16.40
N VAL A 200 3.23 1.94 -15.37
CA VAL A 200 3.90 2.04 -14.06
C VAL A 200 3.01 1.39 -13.02
N ALA A 201 3.55 0.40 -12.32
CA ALA A 201 2.89 -0.20 -11.16
C ALA A 201 3.32 0.51 -9.88
N SER A 202 2.39 1.03 -9.11
CA SER A 202 2.63 1.72 -7.83
C SER A 202 1.70 1.21 -6.74
N ALA A 203 2.16 1.21 -5.50
CA ALA A 203 1.42 0.69 -4.35
C ALA A 203 1.14 1.75 -3.27
N ASN A 204 1.11 3.00 -3.65
CA ASN A 204 0.77 4.07 -2.71
C ASN A 204 -0.01 5.19 -3.39
N ILE A 205 -1.22 5.44 -2.94
CA ILE A 205 -2.12 6.43 -3.53
C ILE A 205 -1.50 7.83 -3.59
N GLY A 206 -0.74 8.25 -2.59
CA GLY A 206 -0.06 9.55 -2.60
C GLY A 206 1.01 9.67 -3.69
N CYS A 207 1.53 8.56 -4.21
CA CYS A 207 2.51 8.56 -5.29
C CYS A 207 1.85 8.49 -6.68
N THR A 208 0.58 8.12 -6.76
CA THR A 208 -0.20 8.01 -8.01
C THR A 208 -0.99 9.27 -8.31
N LEU A 209 -1.24 10.11 -7.32
CA LEU A 209 -1.87 11.44 -7.43
C LEU A 209 -0.85 12.50 -7.82
#